data_97930723a238f074765f0dee7f726824
#
_entry.id   97930723a238f074765f0dee7f726824
#
_cell.length_a   1.000
_cell.length_b   1.000
_cell.length_c   1.000
_cell.angle_alpha   90.00
_cell.angle_beta   90.00
_cell.angle_gamma   90.00
#
_symmetry.space_group_name_H-M   'P 1'
#
loop_
_entity.id
_entity.type
_entity.pdbx_description
1 polymer ?
#
loop_
_entity_poly.entity_id
_entity_poly.type
_entity_poly.pdbx_seq_one_letter_code
_entity_poly.pdbx_strand_id
1 'polypeptide(L)'
;MLLSTLRIPQLSRSNTRLITGTALILLLAASRILRLGELQMHSDEVWSIWQTFGTPAQILAWTPFDWPPAYYLLLGTWKGLVGIHPIALRLLSVSLFLLGSAALFRFFYRVRGLKAAVLVVLAFAALGFTIRISTEVRGYMLMYALYLFALWFTERYFSRPTFWRGLVLALCMVGMFYAYLPGVLGYLMLGMYTLVVYPRRIWRWWLPGLIAGLLALPLVGLRITQARDRVGLFRGLDNFFASISDYFTRFTVYQSPNYPLEIWLLLVIAATLVIVIFWRRANQRRTWAFFAWAFLMPVLMWLADPITDLFFQHYSMALMLSIGVWVGWGLAYLRRWAFAAALVVLVGLNVYPFTTQYVLQFYEPFDDNMKWLSQHIHEGDVLLIDPLCLEACEVYDDMKWDYYTQLYFPNGGLRFVDQPGNHRRIWYITNELNTDPAMKAAVGQSRIAGEFVGPAGFFWRLYEAPPDTQGIRFTNGMRFHGADVIERDHAGYETGPLFIRREGETITLRLWWSVDEPIERDYSVGVYVLDEQDMVIAQVDSPPQVIDPIYPYTNTAPPETSQWQPGQFYIEERQISLPYPLVSGRYPIVLALYDWQTPEERVRAPGVDESGLLPLKTLTISSW
;
A
#
# COMPACT_ATOMS: atom_id res chain seq x y z
N MET A 1 4.41 -40.55 41.00
CA MET A 1 4.37 -41.85 40.25
C MET A 1 3.13 -41.92 39.37
N LEU A 2 2.78 -40.86 38.62
CA LEU A 2 1.58 -40.80 37.77
C LEU A 2 1.82 -40.18 36.37
N LEU A 3 3.07 -40.03 35.94
CA LEU A 3 3.44 -39.44 34.64
C LEU A 3 4.01 -40.48 33.62
N SER A 4 4.01 -41.80 33.97
CA SER A 4 4.69 -42.82 33.15
C SER A 4 3.78 -43.65 32.23
N THR A 5 2.51 -43.31 32.04
CA THR A 5 1.55 -44.14 31.27
C THR A 5 0.87 -43.45 30.09
N LEU A 6 1.23 -42.22 29.71
CA LEU A 6 0.76 -41.68 28.44
C LEU A 6 1.60 -42.26 27.30
N ARG A 7 1.26 -43.50 26.86
CA ARG A 7 1.70 -44.01 25.55
C ARG A 7 1.03 -43.16 24.47
N ILE A 8 1.73 -42.14 23.98
CA ILE A 8 1.33 -41.42 22.77
C ILE A 8 1.25 -42.51 21.66
N PRO A 9 0.07 -42.72 21.03
CA PRO A 9 -0.05 -43.70 19.96
C PRO A 9 0.95 -43.35 18.87
N GLN A 10 1.78 -44.32 18.45
CA GLN A 10 2.73 -44.12 17.34
C GLN A 10 1.91 -43.82 16.08
N LEU A 11 1.89 -42.54 15.69
CA LEU A 11 1.23 -42.11 14.46
C LEU A 11 1.82 -42.87 13.26
N SER A 12 0.97 -43.36 12.36
CA SER A 12 1.43 -43.96 11.13
C SER A 12 2.31 -42.96 10.34
N ARG A 13 3.28 -43.44 9.57
CA ARG A 13 4.14 -42.59 8.73
C ARG A 13 3.32 -41.66 7.81
N SER A 14 2.14 -42.10 7.39
CA SER A 14 1.20 -41.30 6.58
C SER A 14 0.66 -40.12 7.39
N ASN A 15 0.22 -40.36 8.62
CA ASN A 15 -0.36 -39.32 9.50
C ASN A 15 0.70 -38.31 9.94
N THR A 16 1.91 -38.77 10.29
CA THR A 16 3.02 -37.87 10.63
C THR A 16 3.31 -36.92 9.48
N ARG A 17 3.35 -37.41 8.24
CA ARG A 17 3.58 -36.58 7.05
C ARG A 17 2.47 -35.54 6.87
N LEU A 18 1.21 -35.96 7.00
CA LEU A 18 0.07 -35.07 6.80
C LEU A 18 0.04 -33.98 7.87
N ILE A 19 0.17 -34.36 9.13
CA ILE A 19 0.20 -33.41 10.26
C ILE A 19 1.35 -32.41 10.12
N THR A 20 2.57 -32.90 9.84
CA THR A 20 3.73 -32.01 9.67
C THR A 20 3.56 -31.08 8.48
N GLY A 21 3.06 -31.58 7.35
CA GLY A 21 2.82 -30.75 6.16
C GLY A 21 1.75 -29.68 6.41
N THR A 22 0.64 -30.07 7.06
CA THR A 22 -0.42 -29.10 7.43
C THR A 22 0.08 -28.05 8.41
N ALA A 23 0.77 -28.48 9.49
CA ALA A 23 1.34 -27.53 10.46
C ALA A 23 2.33 -26.55 9.80
N LEU A 24 3.17 -27.03 8.88
CA LEU A 24 4.08 -26.19 8.12
C LEU A 24 3.32 -25.15 7.28
N ILE A 25 2.29 -25.57 6.54
CA ILE A 25 1.48 -24.66 5.71
C ILE A 25 0.76 -23.62 6.58
N LEU A 26 0.20 -24.02 7.72
CA LEU A 26 -0.44 -23.09 8.66
C LEU A 26 0.56 -22.07 9.24
N LEU A 27 1.76 -22.52 9.60
CA LEU A 27 2.83 -21.63 10.05
C LEU A 27 3.21 -20.61 8.97
N LEU A 28 3.37 -21.06 7.72
CA LEU A 28 3.66 -20.18 6.60
C LEU A 28 2.52 -19.20 6.33
N ALA A 29 1.28 -19.64 6.38
CA ALA A 29 0.10 -18.79 6.25
C ALA A 29 0.11 -17.70 7.34
N ALA A 30 0.25 -18.08 8.60
CA ALA A 30 0.30 -17.14 9.72
C ALA A 30 1.43 -16.10 9.52
N SER A 31 2.65 -16.55 9.15
CA SER A 31 3.80 -15.67 8.95
C SER A 31 3.60 -14.63 7.84
N ARG A 32 2.70 -14.85 6.88
CA ARG A 32 2.40 -13.92 5.77
C ARG A 32 1.20 -13.03 6.07
N ILE A 33 0.14 -13.60 6.67
CA ILE A 33 -1.12 -12.89 6.91
C ILE A 33 -0.99 -11.83 8.01
N LEU A 34 -0.23 -12.12 9.07
CA LEU A 34 -0.12 -11.25 10.26
C LEU A 34 0.32 -9.80 9.95
N ARG A 35 1.02 -9.57 8.85
CA ARG A 35 1.55 -8.25 8.49
C ARG A 35 1.00 -7.66 7.19
N LEU A 36 0.02 -8.31 6.55
CA LEU A 36 -0.52 -7.80 5.27
C LEU A 36 -1.16 -6.42 5.39
N GLY A 37 -1.74 -6.09 6.53
CA GLY A 37 -2.39 -4.80 6.77
C GLY A 37 -1.44 -3.65 7.10
N GLU A 38 -0.18 -3.95 7.44
CA GLU A 38 0.82 -2.93 7.77
C GLU A 38 1.54 -2.39 6.53
N LEU A 39 1.39 -3.07 5.39
CA LEU A 39 2.10 -2.75 4.16
C LEU A 39 1.24 -1.85 3.29
N GLN A 40 1.76 -0.69 2.93
CA GLN A 40 1.16 0.16 1.91
C GLN A 40 1.28 -0.48 0.53
N MET A 41 0.44 -0.04 -0.42
CA MET A 41 0.47 -0.56 -1.79
C MET A 41 1.60 0.09 -2.56
N HIS A 42 2.54 -0.72 -3.05
CA HIS A 42 3.59 -0.25 -3.94
C HIS A 42 3.01 0.14 -5.32
N SER A 43 3.60 1.14 -5.99
CA SER A 43 3.16 1.60 -7.32
C SER A 43 2.96 0.45 -8.32
N ASP A 44 3.84 -0.55 -8.31
CA ASP A 44 3.73 -1.74 -9.15
C ASP A 44 2.51 -2.62 -8.83
N GLU A 45 2.07 -2.66 -7.55
CA GLU A 45 0.86 -3.39 -7.16
C GLU A 45 -0.37 -2.63 -7.64
N VAL A 46 -0.39 -1.30 -7.44
CA VAL A 46 -1.45 -0.41 -7.95
C VAL A 46 -1.59 -0.56 -9.46
N TRP A 47 -0.47 -0.55 -10.20
CA TRP A 47 -0.45 -0.79 -11.64
C TRP A 47 -1.05 -2.15 -12.00
N SER A 48 -0.72 -3.20 -11.25
CA SER A 48 -1.28 -4.54 -11.50
C SER A 48 -2.79 -4.58 -11.30
N ILE A 49 -3.30 -3.85 -10.31
CA ILE A 49 -4.74 -3.76 -10.03
C ILE A 49 -5.43 -2.93 -11.11
N TRP A 50 -4.86 -1.81 -11.49
CA TRP A 50 -5.37 -0.93 -12.53
C TRP A 50 -5.52 -1.67 -13.87
N GLN A 51 -4.56 -2.53 -14.25
CA GLN A 51 -4.65 -3.41 -15.41
C GLN A 51 -5.92 -4.28 -15.40
N THR A 52 -6.54 -4.49 -14.25
CA THR A 52 -7.75 -5.33 -14.11
C THR A 52 -9.06 -4.53 -14.07
N PHE A 53 -9.04 -3.21 -14.27
CA PHE A 53 -10.26 -2.39 -14.24
C PHE A 53 -11.12 -2.53 -15.50
N GLY A 54 -10.53 -3.00 -16.58
CA GLY A 54 -11.25 -3.24 -17.82
C GLY A 54 -11.91 -4.62 -17.92
N THR A 55 -12.59 -4.81 -19.04
CA THR A 55 -13.09 -6.13 -19.45
C THR A 55 -11.95 -7.10 -19.73
N PRO A 56 -12.16 -8.43 -19.71
CA PRO A 56 -11.12 -9.39 -20.07
C PRO A 56 -10.45 -9.14 -21.44
N ALA A 57 -11.18 -8.62 -22.41
CA ALA A 57 -10.64 -8.26 -23.72
C ALA A 57 -9.69 -7.04 -23.62
N GLN A 58 -10.04 -6.04 -22.84
CA GLN A 58 -9.19 -4.88 -22.56
C GLN A 58 -7.95 -5.28 -21.77
N ILE A 59 -8.08 -6.14 -20.77
CA ILE A 59 -6.94 -6.69 -20.01
C ILE A 59 -5.95 -7.34 -20.98
N LEU A 60 -6.42 -8.15 -21.93
CA LEU A 60 -5.57 -8.79 -22.93
C LEU A 60 -4.89 -7.77 -23.85
N ALA A 61 -5.58 -6.68 -24.22
CA ALA A 61 -5.04 -5.62 -25.07
C ALA A 61 -4.00 -4.75 -24.35
N TRP A 62 -4.21 -4.47 -23.07
CA TRP A 62 -3.34 -3.58 -22.26
C TRP A 62 -2.07 -4.26 -21.74
N THR A 63 -2.03 -5.59 -21.75
CA THR A 63 -0.88 -6.31 -21.18
C THR A 63 0.40 -6.01 -21.94
N PRO A 64 1.43 -5.43 -21.30
CA PRO A 64 2.69 -5.13 -21.95
C PRO A 64 3.52 -6.39 -22.24
N PHE A 65 4.60 -6.21 -22.99
CA PHE A 65 5.44 -7.30 -23.50
C PHE A 65 5.94 -8.28 -22.44
N ASP A 66 6.49 -7.77 -21.34
CA ASP A 66 7.14 -8.53 -20.29
C ASP A 66 6.17 -9.09 -19.24
N TRP A 67 4.91 -8.67 -19.27
CA TRP A 67 3.85 -9.06 -18.35
C TRP A 67 2.70 -9.77 -19.09
N PRO A 68 2.78 -11.10 -19.29
CA PRO A 68 1.74 -11.87 -19.95
C PRO A 68 0.41 -11.88 -19.17
N PRO A 69 -0.74 -12.10 -19.85
CA PRO A 69 -2.05 -11.77 -19.31
C PRO A 69 -2.61 -12.71 -18.25
N ALA A 70 -2.05 -13.91 -18.05
CA ALA A 70 -2.68 -14.91 -17.19
C ALA A 70 -2.86 -14.44 -15.74
N TYR A 71 -1.87 -13.71 -15.22
CA TYR A 71 -1.97 -13.18 -13.85
C TYR A 71 -3.07 -12.13 -13.74
N TYR A 72 -3.16 -11.20 -14.68
CA TYR A 72 -4.16 -10.12 -14.64
C TYR A 72 -5.59 -10.64 -14.80
N LEU A 73 -5.79 -11.65 -15.64
CA LEU A 73 -7.08 -12.34 -15.76
C LEU A 73 -7.47 -13.05 -14.45
N LEU A 74 -6.50 -13.71 -13.82
CA LEU A 74 -6.70 -14.35 -12.52
C LEU A 74 -6.97 -13.29 -11.43
N LEU A 75 -6.19 -12.22 -11.39
CA LEU A 75 -6.36 -11.12 -10.44
C LEU A 75 -7.71 -10.39 -10.65
N GLY A 76 -8.11 -10.15 -11.90
CA GLY A 76 -9.40 -9.55 -12.21
C GLY A 76 -10.58 -10.41 -11.71
N THR A 77 -10.49 -11.73 -11.92
CA THR A 77 -11.47 -12.68 -11.38
C THR A 77 -11.47 -12.67 -9.84
N TRP A 78 -10.30 -12.69 -9.23
CA TRP A 78 -10.14 -12.64 -7.76
C TRP A 78 -10.70 -11.34 -7.19
N LYS A 79 -10.34 -10.19 -7.78
CA LYS A 79 -10.87 -8.87 -7.43
C LYS A 79 -12.40 -8.82 -7.48
N GLY A 80 -13.01 -9.44 -8.49
CA GLY A 80 -14.46 -9.55 -8.61
C GLY A 80 -15.14 -10.32 -7.46
N LEU A 81 -14.39 -11.21 -6.78
CA LEU A 81 -14.90 -11.99 -5.63
C LEU A 81 -14.66 -11.29 -4.28
N VAL A 82 -13.53 -10.60 -4.11
CA VAL A 82 -13.08 -10.11 -2.79
C VAL A 82 -13.01 -8.59 -2.68
N GLY A 83 -13.27 -7.86 -3.77
CA GLY A 83 -13.12 -6.40 -3.83
C GLY A 83 -11.68 -5.93 -4.03
N ILE A 84 -11.44 -4.63 -3.83
CA ILE A 84 -10.16 -3.96 -4.11
C ILE A 84 -9.29 -3.71 -2.88
N HIS A 85 -9.74 -4.15 -1.70
CA HIS A 85 -9.00 -3.91 -0.46
C HIS A 85 -7.61 -4.59 -0.49
N PRO A 86 -6.51 -3.90 -0.12
CA PRO A 86 -5.13 -4.41 -0.22
C PRO A 86 -4.93 -5.81 0.37
N ILE A 87 -5.40 -6.04 1.60
CA ILE A 87 -5.28 -7.33 2.28
C ILE A 87 -5.93 -8.45 1.44
N ALA A 88 -7.16 -8.20 0.94
CA ALA A 88 -7.90 -9.19 0.18
C ALA A 88 -7.21 -9.55 -1.15
N LEU A 89 -6.63 -8.55 -1.84
CA LEU A 89 -5.90 -8.77 -3.09
C LEU A 89 -4.59 -9.54 -2.86
N ARG A 90 -3.83 -9.19 -1.82
CA ARG A 90 -2.58 -9.87 -1.45
C ARG A 90 -2.77 -11.33 -1.04
N LEU A 91 -3.94 -11.69 -0.51
CA LEU A 91 -4.27 -13.09 -0.19
C LEU A 91 -4.19 -14.02 -1.40
N LEU A 92 -4.35 -13.53 -2.63
CA LEU A 92 -4.10 -14.33 -3.83
C LEU A 92 -2.64 -14.79 -3.89
N SER A 93 -1.69 -13.88 -3.74
CA SER A 93 -0.25 -14.20 -3.76
C SER A 93 0.13 -15.11 -2.60
N VAL A 94 -0.41 -14.88 -1.40
CA VAL A 94 -0.22 -15.77 -0.25
C VAL A 94 -0.75 -17.19 -0.55
N SER A 95 -1.93 -17.30 -1.13
CA SER A 95 -2.53 -18.60 -1.47
C SER A 95 -1.68 -19.37 -2.51
N LEU A 96 -1.20 -18.66 -3.53
CA LEU A 96 -0.29 -19.23 -4.55
C LEU A 96 1.05 -19.67 -3.93
N PHE A 97 1.60 -18.88 -3.00
CA PHE A 97 2.81 -19.25 -2.25
C PHE A 97 2.60 -20.53 -1.43
N LEU A 98 1.48 -20.65 -0.74
CA LEU A 98 1.17 -21.85 0.06
C LEU A 98 0.99 -23.10 -0.82
N LEU A 99 0.32 -22.97 -1.96
CA LEU A 99 0.18 -24.03 -2.95
C LEU A 99 1.54 -24.47 -3.51
N GLY A 100 2.38 -23.51 -3.91
CA GLY A 100 3.74 -23.79 -4.38
C GLY A 100 4.60 -24.46 -3.30
N SER A 101 4.53 -23.99 -2.05
CA SER A 101 5.22 -24.58 -0.90
C SER A 101 4.78 -26.01 -0.62
N ALA A 102 3.50 -26.31 -0.79
CA ALA A 102 2.99 -27.68 -0.68
C ALA A 102 3.54 -28.60 -1.78
N ALA A 103 3.66 -28.09 -3.01
CA ALA A 103 4.28 -28.84 -4.12
C ALA A 103 5.77 -29.10 -3.84
N LEU A 104 6.50 -28.10 -3.35
CA LEU A 104 7.91 -28.21 -2.96
C LEU A 104 8.12 -29.23 -1.84
N PHE A 105 7.25 -29.15 -0.80
CA PHE A 105 7.23 -30.16 0.28
C PHE A 105 7.04 -31.57 -0.26
N ARG A 106 6.06 -31.78 -1.13
CA ARG A 106 5.76 -33.08 -1.76
C ARG A 106 6.94 -33.61 -2.59
N PHE A 107 7.60 -32.74 -3.34
CA PHE A 107 8.77 -33.10 -4.11
C PHE A 107 9.92 -33.57 -3.20
N PHE A 108 10.32 -32.76 -2.21
CA PHE A 108 11.44 -33.10 -1.32
C PHE A 108 11.13 -34.25 -0.38
N TYR A 109 9.91 -34.38 0.10
CA TYR A 109 9.48 -35.55 0.86
C TYR A 109 9.74 -36.86 0.09
N ARG A 110 9.39 -36.88 -1.19
CA ARG A 110 9.62 -38.04 -2.04
C ARG A 110 11.10 -38.31 -2.29
N VAL A 111 11.90 -37.28 -2.50
CA VAL A 111 13.29 -37.37 -2.95
C VAL A 111 14.27 -37.54 -1.78
N ARG A 112 13.98 -36.93 -0.61
CA ARG A 112 14.92 -36.82 0.51
C ARG A 112 14.29 -37.06 1.90
N GLY A 113 13.01 -37.30 1.99
CA GLY A 113 12.29 -37.55 3.24
C GLY A 113 11.82 -36.30 3.97
N LEU A 114 11.20 -36.49 5.13
CA LEU A 114 10.43 -35.48 5.86
C LEU A 114 11.31 -34.30 6.33
N LYS A 115 12.45 -34.59 6.98
CA LYS A 115 13.35 -33.55 7.52
C LYS A 115 13.83 -32.58 6.43
N ALA A 116 14.28 -33.12 5.30
CA ALA A 116 14.73 -32.29 4.20
C ALA A 116 13.58 -31.48 3.58
N ALA A 117 12.39 -32.09 3.46
CA ALA A 117 11.22 -31.40 2.92
C ALA A 117 10.83 -30.18 3.76
N VAL A 118 10.75 -30.33 5.09
CA VAL A 118 10.44 -29.22 6.01
C VAL A 118 11.50 -28.12 5.91
N LEU A 119 12.78 -28.47 6.00
CA LEU A 119 13.87 -27.49 6.02
C LEU A 119 14.04 -26.74 4.70
N VAL A 120 13.84 -27.41 3.57
CA VAL A 120 13.90 -26.74 2.26
C VAL A 120 12.73 -25.75 2.10
N VAL A 121 11.53 -26.13 2.51
CA VAL A 121 10.37 -25.21 2.44
C VAL A 121 10.57 -24.02 3.38
N LEU A 122 11.04 -24.26 4.61
CA LEU A 122 11.34 -23.17 5.55
C LEU A 122 12.45 -22.25 5.04
N ALA A 123 13.54 -22.82 4.51
CA ALA A 123 14.63 -22.03 3.96
C ALA A 123 14.18 -21.19 2.75
N PHE A 124 13.41 -21.77 1.83
CA PHE A 124 12.83 -21.03 0.71
C PHE A 124 11.90 -19.92 1.18
N ALA A 125 11.02 -20.22 2.15
CA ALA A 125 10.08 -19.26 2.71
C ALA A 125 10.74 -18.11 3.49
N ALA A 126 11.91 -18.36 4.08
CA ALA A 126 12.69 -17.38 4.86
C ALA A 126 13.56 -16.45 3.99
N LEU A 127 13.72 -16.72 2.70
CA LEU A 127 14.43 -15.79 1.82
C LEU A 127 13.71 -14.45 1.77
N GLY A 128 14.41 -13.34 1.97
CA GLY A 128 13.85 -12.00 2.00
C GLY A 128 13.01 -11.67 0.77
N PHE A 129 13.50 -12.02 -0.41
CA PHE A 129 12.76 -11.85 -1.65
C PHE A 129 11.48 -12.72 -1.73
N THR A 130 11.49 -13.95 -1.18
CA THR A 130 10.28 -14.79 -1.10
C THR A 130 9.24 -14.17 -0.16
N ILE A 131 9.69 -13.55 0.93
CA ILE A 131 8.81 -12.85 1.86
C ILE A 131 8.08 -11.74 1.12
N ARG A 132 8.81 -10.93 0.38
CA ARG A 132 8.27 -9.84 -0.42
C ARG A 132 7.27 -10.32 -1.47
N ILE A 133 7.70 -11.12 -2.45
CA ILE A 133 6.87 -11.51 -3.59
C ILE A 133 5.65 -12.37 -3.20
N SER A 134 5.68 -13.01 -2.01
CA SER A 134 4.54 -13.77 -1.50
C SER A 134 3.42 -12.89 -0.93
N THR A 135 3.68 -11.59 -0.74
CA THR A 135 2.73 -10.60 -0.22
C THR A 135 2.44 -9.47 -1.21
N GLU A 136 3.09 -9.43 -2.36
CA GLU A 136 2.82 -8.45 -3.42
C GLU A 136 1.71 -8.90 -4.38
N VAL A 137 0.93 -7.93 -4.87
CA VAL A 137 -0.08 -8.15 -5.92
C VAL A 137 0.60 -8.14 -7.30
N ARG A 138 1.43 -9.18 -7.55
CA ARG A 138 2.22 -9.32 -8.80
C ARG A 138 2.23 -10.78 -9.28
N GLY A 139 2.48 -10.99 -10.57
CA GLY A 139 2.47 -12.31 -11.21
C GLY A 139 3.53 -13.31 -10.74
N TYR A 140 4.45 -12.89 -9.89
CA TYR A 140 5.58 -13.69 -9.43
C TYR A 140 5.16 -14.99 -8.74
N MET A 141 4.20 -14.92 -7.81
CA MET A 141 3.77 -16.12 -7.08
C MET A 141 2.98 -17.10 -7.93
N LEU A 142 2.25 -16.63 -8.94
CA LEU A 142 1.62 -17.53 -9.91
C LEU A 142 2.69 -18.32 -10.68
N MET A 143 3.70 -17.62 -11.20
CA MET A 143 4.83 -18.27 -11.90
C MET A 143 5.52 -19.28 -11.00
N TYR A 144 5.82 -18.90 -9.73
CA TYR A 144 6.48 -19.81 -8.78
C TYR A 144 5.65 -21.03 -8.42
N ALA A 145 4.39 -20.85 -8.13
CA ALA A 145 3.49 -21.97 -7.84
C ALA A 145 3.52 -22.98 -9.00
N LEU A 146 3.35 -22.49 -10.22
CA LEU A 146 3.39 -23.32 -11.43
C LEU A 146 4.75 -23.99 -11.63
N TYR A 147 5.86 -23.28 -11.37
CA TYR A 147 7.22 -23.83 -11.44
C TYR A 147 7.42 -24.97 -10.42
N LEU A 148 7.00 -24.80 -9.18
CA LEU A 148 7.11 -25.81 -8.14
C LEU A 148 6.22 -27.03 -8.42
N PHE A 149 5.04 -26.81 -8.98
CA PHE A 149 4.20 -27.89 -9.50
C PHE A 149 4.86 -28.60 -10.69
N ALA A 150 5.43 -27.84 -11.64
CA ALA A 150 6.16 -28.39 -12.78
C ALA A 150 7.35 -29.26 -12.31
N LEU A 151 8.14 -28.80 -11.32
CA LEU A 151 9.21 -29.59 -10.71
C LEU A 151 8.69 -30.90 -10.10
N TRP A 152 7.61 -30.84 -9.34
CA TRP A 152 7.01 -32.03 -8.74
C TRP A 152 6.46 -33.00 -9.80
N PHE A 153 5.77 -32.51 -10.83
CA PHE A 153 5.23 -33.32 -11.91
C PHE A 153 6.33 -33.84 -12.86
N THR A 154 7.42 -33.11 -13.07
CA THR A 154 8.61 -33.59 -13.76
C THR A 154 9.14 -34.86 -13.09
N GLU A 155 9.39 -34.84 -11.79
CA GLU A 155 9.83 -36.02 -11.04
C GLU A 155 8.83 -37.21 -11.17
N ARG A 156 7.54 -36.93 -11.12
CA ARG A 156 6.49 -37.96 -11.25
C ARG A 156 6.37 -38.53 -12.65
N TYR A 157 6.44 -37.67 -13.67
CA TYR A 157 6.32 -38.06 -15.07
C TYR A 157 7.55 -38.84 -15.55
N PHE A 158 8.73 -38.37 -15.25
CA PHE A 158 9.97 -39.06 -15.68
C PHE A 158 10.18 -40.38 -14.94
N SER A 159 9.71 -40.51 -13.69
CA SER A 159 9.76 -41.79 -12.98
C SER A 159 8.71 -42.80 -13.51
N ARG A 160 7.46 -42.38 -13.71
CA ARG A 160 6.33 -43.21 -14.19
C ARG A 160 5.47 -42.39 -15.15
N PRO A 161 5.70 -42.47 -16.48
CA PRO A 161 4.98 -41.65 -17.44
C PRO A 161 3.51 -42.09 -17.55
N THR A 162 2.61 -41.10 -17.53
CA THR A 162 1.21 -41.24 -17.91
C THR A 162 0.80 -40.00 -18.67
N PHE A 163 -0.17 -40.10 -19.58
CA PHE A 163 -0.68 -38.94 -20.33
C PHE A 163 -1.04 -37.77 -19.41
N TRP A 164 -1.83 -38.03 -18.37
CA TRP A 164 -2.26 -36.98 -17.43
C TRP A 164 -1.13 -36.27 -16.71
N ARG A 165 -0.05 -36.98 -16.36
CA ARG A 165 1.13 -36.33 -15.75
C ARG A 165 1.90 -35.48 -16.75
N GLY A 166 1.98 -35.92 -17.99
CA GLY A 166 2.57 -35.15 -19.08
C GLY A 166 1.74 -33.91 -19.40
N LEU A 167 0.41 -34.03 -19.44
CA LEU A 167 -0.50 -32.92 -19.67
C LEU A 167 -0.42 -31.87 -18.54
N VAL A 168 -0.48 -32.29 -17.27
CA VAL A 168 -0.35 -31.35 -16.14
C VAL A 168 1.01 -30.66 -16.15
N LEU A 169 2.08 -31.39 -16.48
CA LEU A 169 3.42 -30.77 -16.63
C LEU A 169 3.40 -29.71 -17.74
N ALA A 170 2.83 -30.02 -18.90
CA ALA A 170 2.71 -29.09 -20.02
C ALA A 170 1.88 -27.86 -19.64
N LEU A 171 0.75 -28.04 -18.98
CA LEU A 171 -0.10 -26.92 -18.53
C LEU A 171 0.61 -26.04 -17.48
N CYS A 172 1.37 -26.63 -16.57
CA CYS A 172 2.20 -25.84 -15.65
C CYS A 172 3.26 -25.02 -16.41
N MET A 173 3.91 -25.59 -17.41
CA MET A 173 4.91 -24.92 -18.24
C MET A 173 4.27 -23.76 -19.01
N VAL A 174 3.17 -24.00 -19.71
CA VAL A 174 2.43 -22.95 -20.43
C VAL A 174 1.97 -21.85 -19.46
N GLY A 175 1.39 -22.24 -18.33
CA GLY A 175 0.96 -21.30 -17.30
C GLY A 175 2.09 -20.41 -16.78
N MET A 176 3.29 -20.96 -16.56
CA MET A 176 4.48 -20.17 -16.19
C MET A 176 4.77 -19.09 -17.23
N PHE A 177 4.79 -19.47 -18.50
CA PHE A 177 5.05 -18.56 -19.61
C PHE A 177 3.99 -17.46 -19.75
N TYR A 178 2.71 -17.80 -19.56
CA TYR A 178 1.61 -16.85 -19.58
C TYR A 178 1.45 -16.04 -18.28
N ALA A 179 2.08 -16.47 -17.17
CA ALA A 179 2.07 -15.73 -15.92
C ALA A 179 3.17 -14.66 -15.87
N TYR A 180 4.37 -15.00 -16.35
CA TYR A 180 5.52 -14.13 -16.31
C TYR A 180 6.59 -14.62 -17.30
N LEU A 181 7.00 -13.77 -18.22
CA LEU A 181 7.89 -14.16 -19.32
C LEU A 181 9.21 -14.82 -18.85
N PRO A 182 9.91 -14.31 -17.82
CA PRO A 182 11.10 -14.97 -17.27
C PRO A 182 10.87 -16.39 -16.72
N GLY A 183 9.64 -16.84 -16.62
CA GLY A 183 9.30 -18.24 -16.34
C GLY A 183 9.95 -19.23 -17.31
N VAL A 184 10.38 -18.78 -18.51
CA VAL A 184 11.16 -19.57 -19.47
C VAL A 184 12.46 -20.13 -18.86
N LEU A 185 13.07 -19.41 -17.89
CA LEU A 185 14.23 -19.90 -17.16
C LEU A 185 13.91 -21.15 -16.34
N GLY A 186 12.70 -21.23 -15.82
CA GLY A 186 12.21 -22.43 -15.16
C GLY A 186 12.23 -23.67 -16.09
N TYR A 187 11.94 -23.50 -17.39
CA TYR A 187 12.05 -24.61 -18.36
C TYR A 187 13.48 -25.10 -18.52
N LEU A 188 14.42 -24.15 -18.65
CA LEU A 188 15.84 -24.51 -18.75
C LEU A 188 16.30 -25.26 -17.50
N MET A 189 15.89 -24.81 -16.32
CA MET A 189 16.21 -25.48 -15.06
C MET A 189 15.56 -26.88 -14.96
N LEU A 190 14.32 -27.05 -15.38
CA LEU A 190 13.66 -28.36 -15.44
C LEU A 190 14.31 -29.26 -16.49
N GLY A 191 14.69 -28.71 -17.64
CA GLY A 191 15.47 -29.41 -18.68
C GLY A 191 16.80 -29.91 -18.15
N MET A 192 17.61 -29.06 -17.51
CA MET A 192 18.87 -29.44 -16.86
C MET A 192 18.66 -30.50 -15.78
N TYR A 193 17.63 -30.36 -14.95
CA TYR A 193 17.28 -31.37 -13.94
C TYR A 193 17.08 -32.75 -14.61
N THR A 194 16.28 -32.82 -15.66
CA THR A 194 15.98 -34.09 -16.33
C THR A 194 17.16 -34.64 -17.11
N LEU A 195 17.97 -33.78 -17.73
CA LEU A 195 19.19 -34.20 -18.43
C LEU A 195 20.18 -34.88 -17.49
N VAL A 196 20.34 -34.34 -16.28
CA VAL A 196 21.27 -34.91 -15.29
C VAL A 196 20.66 -36.11 -14.57
N VAL A 197 19.40 -36.06 -14.17
CA VAL A 197 18.75 -37.11 -13.34
C VAL A 197 18.29 -38.29 -14.19
N TYR A 198 17.73 -37.99 -15.38
CA TYR A 198 17.09 -38.98 -16.26
C TYR A 198 17.65 -38.98 -17.69
N PRO A 199 18.98 -39.00 -17.94
CA PRO A 199 19.56 -38.81 -19.27
C PRO A 199 19.03 -39.79 -20.32
N ARG A 200 18.80 -41.04 -19.92
CA ARG A 200 18.24 -42.06 -20.83
C ARG A 200 16.77 -41.90 -21.14
N ARG A 201 16.07 -40.98 -20.45
CA ARG A 201 14.62 -40.74 -20.58
C ARG A 201 14.31 -39.34 -21.09
N ILE A 202 15.31 -38.59 -21.53
CA ILE A 202 15.16 -37.20 -21.96
C ILE A 202 14.15 -37.07 -23.12
N TRP A 203 14.06 -38.08 -23.99
CA TRP A 203 13.09 -38.13 -25.08
C TRP A 203 11.64 -37.99 -24.61
N ARG A 204 11.31 -38.29 -23.34
CA ARG A 204 9.97 -38.15 -22.80
C ARG A 204 9.47 -36.72 -22.79
N TRP A 205 10.34 -35.74 -22.99
CA TRP A 205 9.96 -34.35 -23.18
C TRP A 205 9.09 -34.11 -24.42
N TRP A 206 9.09 -35.03 -25.39
CA TRP A 206 8.36 -34.84 -26.64
C TRP A 206 6.86 -34.51 -26.38
N LEU A 207 6.17 -35.20 -25.48
CA LEU A 207 4.75 -34.96 -25.22
C LEU A 207 4.50 -33.63 -24.47
N PRO A 208 5.05 -33.39 -23.25
CA PRO A 208 4.82 -32.13 -22.58
C PRO A 208 5.40 -30.93 -23.34
N GLY A 209 6.54 -31.10 -24.03
CA GLY A 209 7.15 -30.06 -24.86
C GLY A 209 6.33 -29.70 -26.10
N LEU A 210 5.78 -30.68 -26.80
CA LEU A 210 4.89 -30.45 -27.93
C LEU A 210 3.61 -29.69 -27.49
N ILE A 211 2.94 -30.16 -26.44
CA ILE A 211 1.73 -29.53 -25.93
C ILE A 211 2.05 -28.09 -25.47
N ALA A 212 3.11 -27.92 -24.69
CA ALA A 212 3.50 -26.61 -24.22
C ALA A 212 3.90 -25.66 -25.36
N GLY A 213 4.66 -26.14 -26.32
CA GLY A 213 5.06 -25.38 -27.51
C GLY A 213 3.87 -24.91 -28.33
N LEU A 214 2.94 -25.82 -28.66
CA LEU A 214 1.73 -25.45 -29.41
C LEU A 214 0.87 -24.41 -28.69
N LEU A 215 0.66 -24.57 -27.39
CA LEU A 215 -0.13 -23.64 -26.59
C LEU A 215 0.58 -22.30 -26.34
N ALA A 216 1.91 -22.25 -26.43
CA ALA A 216 2.69 -21.02 -26.29
C ALA A 216 2.77 -20.20 -27.59
N LEU A 217 2.57 -20.82 -28.77
CA LEU A 217 2.73 -20.17 -30.08
C LEU A 217 2.01 -18.82 -30.22
N PRO A 218 0.74 -18.65 -29.76
CA PRO A 218 0.04 -17.37 -29.90
C PRO A 218 0.78 -16.23 -29.20
N LEU A 219 1.27 -16.46 -28.00
CA LEU A 219 1.99 -15.46 -27.22
C LEU A 219 3.41 -15.22 -27.78
N VAL A 220 4.10 -16.29 -28.21
CA VAL A 220 5.43 -16.17 -28.85
C VAL A 220 5.37 -15.33 -30.11
N GLY A 221 4.39 -15.57 -30.99
CA GLY A 221 4.20 -14.78 -32.20
C GLY A 221 4.02 -13.28 -31.92
N LEU A 222 3.19 -12.95 -30.93
CA LEU A 222 2.99 -11.57 -30.49
C LEU A 222 4.27 -10.95 -29.92
N ARG A 223 5.04 -11.71 -29.13
CA ARG A 223 6.21 -11.20 -28.42
C ARG A 223 7.44 -11.05 -29.30
N ILE A 224 7.63 -11.86 -30.30
CA ILE A 224 8.76 -11.73 -31.25
C ILE A 224 8.69 -10.36 -31.97
N THR A 225 7.51 -9.89 -32.33
CA THR A 225 7.36 -8.58 -32.99
C THR A 225 7.71 -7.42 -32.06
N GLN A 226 7.42 -7.54 -30.78
CA GLN A 226 7.68 -6.50 -29.76
C GLN A 226 9.12 -6.54 -29.22
N ALA A 227 9.81 -7.68 -29.29
CA ALA A 227 11.17 -7.84 -28.74
C ALA A 227 12.25 -7.14 -29.58
N ARG A 228 11.96 -6.80 -30.84
CA ARG A 228 12.94 -6.18 -31.76
C ARG A 228 13.45 -4.81 -31.29
N ASP A 229 12.67 -4.13 -30.43
CA ASP A 229 12.97 -2.77 -29.98
C ASP A 229 13.74 -2.72 -28.64
N ARG A 230 13.99 -3.88 -28.01
CA ARG A 230 14.72 -3.95 -26.75
C ARG A 230 16.06 -4.65 -26.96
N VAL A 231 17.13 -3.86 -27.03
CA VAL A 231 18.52 -4.36 -27.02
C VAL A 231 19.05 -4.22 -25.59
N GLY A 232 19.44 -5.34 -25.00
CA GLY A 232 20.08 -5.34 -23.68
C GLY A 232 21.41 -4.57 -23.70
N LEU A 233 21.73 -3.87 -22.62
CA LEU A 233 23.01 -3.19 -22.46
C LEU A 233 24.06 -4.22 -22.02
N PHE A 234 25.12 -4.39 -22.81
CA PHE A 234 26.26 -5.24 -22.45
C PHE A 234 26.92 -4.71 -21.17
N ARG A 235 26.89 -5.49 -20.12
CA ARG A 235 27.54 -5.20 -18.84
C ARG A 235 28.89 -5.88 -18.76
N GLY A 236 29.84 -5.62 -19.48
CA GLY A 236 31.19 -6.19 -19.52
C GLY A 236 31.60 -7.19 -18.41
N LEU A 237 32.73 -7.85 -18.57
CA LEU A 237 33.23 -8.83 -17.56
C LEU A 237 33.50 -8.19 -16.19
N ASP A 238 33.83 -6.91 -16.15
CA ASP A 238 34.15 -6.18 -14.90
C ASP A 238 32.95 -6.11 -13.94
N ASN A 239 31.76 -6.22 -14.46
CA ASN A 239 30.53 -6.23 -13.65
C ASN A 239 30.07 -7.64 -13.23
N PHE A 240 30.74 -8.70 -13.65
CA PHE A 240 30.31 -10.06 -13.33
C PHE A 240 30.27 -10.33 -11.84
N PHE A 241 31.33 -10.02 -11.11
CA PHE A 241 31.36 -10.22 -9.64
C PHE A 241 30.40 -9.32 -8.92
N ALA A 242 30.25 -8.08 -9.35
CA ALA A 242 29.27 -7.16 -8.81
C ALA A 242 27.84 -7.69 -9.04
N SER A 243 27.52 -8.16 -10.23
CA SER A 243 26.23 -8.75 -10.59
C SER A 243 25.92 -10.02 -9.81
N ILE A 244 26.90 -10.90 -9.64
CA ILE A 244 26.75 -12.14 -8.83
C ILE A 244 26.59 -11.80 -7.34
N SER A 245 27.38 -10.86 -6.80
CA SER A 245 27.24 -10.39 -5.42
C SER A 245 25.87 -9.79 -5.17
N ASP A 246 25.42 -8.89 -6.05
CA ASP A 246 24.12 -8.28 -6.01
C ASP A 246 22.98 -9.32 -6.09
N TYR A 247 23.12 -10.30 -6.98
CA TYR A 247 22.19 -11.43 -7.08
C TYR A 247 22.02 -12.17 -5.75
N PHE A 248 23.12 -12.60 -5.11
CA PHE A 248 23.04 -13.31 -3.84
C PHE A 248 22.50 -12.44 -2.71
N THR A 249 22.90 -11.18 -2.66
CA THR A 249 22.44 -10.22 -1.66
C THR A 249 20.94 -9.99 -1.73
N ARG A 250 20.44 -9.69 -2.92
CA ARG A 250 19.03 -9.34 -3.11
C ARG A 250 18.09 -10.50 -2.83
N PHE A 251 18.48 -11.72 -3.10
CA PHE A 251 17.65 -12.89 -2.81
C PHE A 251 17.67 -13.31 -1.35
N THR A 252 18.76 -13.06 -0.64
CA THR A 252 18.90 -13.50 0.76
C THR A 252 18.43 -12.45 1.75
N VAL A 253 18.90 -11.22 1.65
CA VAL A 253 18.69 -10.17 2.67
C VAL A 253 17.82 -9.04 2.16
N TYR A 254 17.51 -8.99 0.88
CA TYR A 254 16.73 -7.93 0.22
C TYR A 254 17.11 -6.49 0.62
N GLN A 255 17.94 -5.85 -0.21
CA GLN A 255 18.26 -4.41 -0.19
C GLN A 255 18.95 -3.82 1.05
N SER A 256 19.96 -4.45 1.61
CA SER A 256 20.85 -3.67 2.49
C SER A 256 22.19 -3.41 1.80
N PRO A 257 22.44 -2.25 1.23
CA PRO A 257 23.74 -1.86 0.72
C PRO A 257 24.80 -1.70 1.84
N ASN A 258 24.37 -1.69 3.10
CA ASN A 258 25.20 -1.31 4.25
C ASN A 258 25.61 -2.49 5.15
N TYR A 259 25.38 -3.74 4.76
CA TYR A 259 25.73 -4.91 5.59
C TYR A 259 26.69 -5.91 4.88
N PRO A 260 27.93 -5.53 4.55
CA PRO A 260 28.87 -6.43 3.91
C PRO A 260 29.17 -7.68 4.76
N LEU A 261 29.17 -7.55 6.10
CA LEU A 261 29.46 -8.67 7.00
C LEU A 261 28.37 -9.75 6.95
N GLU A 262 27.11 -9.36 6.91
CA GLU A 262 25.97 -10.30 6.86
C GLU A 262 25.96 -11.10 5.55
N ILE A 263 26.30 -10.45 4.45
CA ILE A 263 26.43 -11.09 3.14
C ILE A 263 27.54 -12.12 3.15
N TRP A 264 28.73 -11.76 3.68
CA TRP A 264 29.85 -12.68 3.81
C TRP A 264 29.51 -13.87 4.71
N LEU A 265 28.82 -13.65 5.82
CA LEU A 265 28.33 -14.73 6.70
C LEU A 265 27.37 -15.67 5.96
N LEU A 266 26.42 -15.13 5.21
CA LEU A 266 25.50 -15.93 4.38
C LEU A 266 26.23 -16.73 3.30
N LEU A 267 27.20 -16.12 2.62
CA LEU A 267 28.02 -16.80 1.61
C LEU A 267 28.87 -17.93 2.24
N VAL A 268 29.48 -17.70 3.40
CA VAL A 268 30.25 -18.71 4.12
C VAL A 268 29.36 -19.87 4.58
N ILE A 269 28.17 -19.57 5.11
CA ILE A 269 27.19 -20.60 5.48
C ILE A 269 26.75 -21.38 4.25
N ALA A 270 26.37 -20.70 3.17
CA ALA A 270 25.94 -21.34 1.94
C ALA A 270 27.05 -22.22 1.35
N ALA A 271 28.28 -21.72 1.27
CA ALA A 271 29.43 -22.50 0.80
C ALA A 271 29.70 -23.73 1.70
N THR A 272 29.64 -23.56 3.03
CA THR A 272 29.82 -24.67 3.97
C THR A 272 28.74 -25.75 3.76
N LEU A 273 27.48 -25.33 3.61
CA LEU A 273 26.36 -26.24 3.35
C LEU A 273 26.51 -26.97 2.02
N VAL A 274 26.95 -26.28 0.98
CA VAL A 274 27.28 -26.88 -0.34
C VAL A 274 28.35 -27.94 -0.19
N ILE A 275 29.46 -27.62 0.48
CA ILE A 275 30.57 -28.56 0.74
C ILE A 275 30.08 -29.81 1.48
N VAL A 276 29.26 -29.62 2.55
CA VAL A 276 28.68 -30.72 3.33
C VAL A 276 27.78 -31.61 2.47
N ILE A 277 26.98 -31.03 1.59
CA ILE A 277 26.12 -31.81 0.70
C ILE A 277 26.96 -32.59 -0.30
N PHE A 278 27.97 -31.96 -0.94
CA PHE A 278 28.85 -32.62 -1.88
C PHE A 278 29.59 -33.78 -1.20
N TRP A 279 30.20 -33.56 -0.06
CA TRP A 279 30.89 -34.64 0.67
C TRP A 279 29.97 -35.84 0.94
N ARG A 280 28.72 -35.56 1.35
CA ARG A 280 27.76 -36.61 1.74
C ARG A 280 27.02 -37.23 0.57
N ARG A 281 26.90 -36.56 -0.58
CA ARG A 281 25.98 -36.93 -1.66
C ARG A 281 26.47 -36.67 -3.07
N ALA A 282 27.78 -36.49 -3.29
CA ALA A 282 28.38 -36.28 -4.63
C ALA A 282 28.00 -37.35 -5.67
N ASN A 283 27.81 -38.58 -5.22
CA ASN A 283 27.45 -39.70 -6.11
C ASN A 283 25.99 -39.69 -6.58
N GLN A 284 25.16 -38.72 -6.12
CA GLN A 284 23.75 -38.65 -6.50
C GLN A 284 23.54 -37.65 -7.61
N ARG A 285 22.99 -38.08 -8.75
CA ARG A 285 22.67 -37.20 -9.90
C ARG A 285 21.87 -35.97 -9.55
N ARG A 286 20.93 -36.07 -8.60
CA ARG A 286 20.13 -34.91 -8.14
C ARG A 286 20.97 -33.83 -7.48
N THR A 287 22.05 -34.20 -6.80
CA THR A 287 23.01 -33.22 -6.24
C THR A 287 23.61 -32.36 -7.35
N TRP A 288 24.06 -33.03 -8.43
CA TRP A 288 24.61 -32.34 -9.59
C TRP A 288 23.60 -31.49 -10.34
N ALA A 289 22.34 -31.95 -10.43
CA ALA A 289 21.28 -31.15 -11.04
C ALA A 289 21.02 -29.82 -10.27
N PHE A 290 20.90 -29.88 -8.94
CA PHE A 290 20.74 -28.68 -8.13
C PHE A 290 22.01 -27.81 -8.08
N PHE A 291 23.20 -28.43 -8.18
CA PHE A 291 24.43 -27.67 -8.34
C PHE A 291 24.44 -26.86 -9.64
N ALA A 292 24.07 -27.50 -10.74
CA ALA A 292 23.93 -26.80 -12.02
C ALA A 292 22.93 -25.63 -11.94
N TRP A 293 21.83 -25.79 -11.21
CA TRP A 293 20.90 -24.69 -11.00
C TRP A 293 21.52 -23.51 -10.24
N ALA A 294 22.27 -23.77 -9.18
CA ALA A 294 22.83 -22.73 -8.34
C ALA A 294 24.02 -22.00 -8.95
N PHE A 295 24.84 -22.71 -9.75
CA PHE A 295 26.13 -22.20 -10.20
C PHE A 295 26.24 -22.05 -11.71
N LEU A 296 25.69 -22.98 -12.50
CA LEU A 296 25.76 -22.89 -13.95
C LEU A 296 24.74 -21.94 -14.54
N MET A 297 23.51 -21.95 -14.01
CA MET A 297 22.47 -21.07 -14.54
C MET A 297 22.75 -19.57 -14.39
N PRO A 298 23.24 -19.04 -13.26
CA PRO A 298 23.64 -17.63 -13.17
C PRO A 298 24.67 -17.24 -14.22
N VAL A 299 25.66 -18.14 -14.49
CA VAL A 299 26.69 -17.91 -15.53
C VAL A 299 26.05 -17.87 -16.92
N LEU A 300 25.15 -18.81 -17.22
CA LEU A 300 24.47 -18.86 -18.52
C LEU A 300 23.57 -17.62 -18.71
N MET A 301 22.88 -17.16 -17.66
CA MET A 301 22.09 -15.95 -17.72
C MET A 301 22.97 -14.72 -17.96
N TRP A 302 24.07 -14.60 -17.23
CA TRP A 302 25.01 -13.51 -17.43
C TRP A 302 25.60 -13.48 -18.85
N LEU A 303 25.92 -14.63 -19.43
CA LEU A 303 26.36 -14.72 -20.81
C LEU A 303 25.28 -14.37 -21.84
N ALA A 304 24.03 -14.61 -21.51
CA ALA A 304 22.87 -14.25 -22.36
C ALA A 304 22.37 -12.81 -22.17
N ASP A 305 22.77 -12.14 -21.09
CA ASP A 305 22.32 -10.81 -20.70
C ASP A 305 22.46 -9.75 -21.82
N PRO A 306 23.57 -9.72 -22.59
CA PRO A 306 23.72 -8.77 -23.69
C PRO A 306 22.62 -8.85 -24.77
N ILE A 307 21.97 -9.99 -24.87
CA ILE A 307 20.94 -10.25 -25.89
C ILE A 307 19.53 -10.00 -25.35
N THR A 308 19.34 -10.20 -24.05
CA THR A 308 17.98 -10.38 -23.50
C THR A 308 17.71 -9.59 -22.22
N ASP A 309 18.69 -8.89 -21.64
CA ASP A 309 18.61 -8.22 -20.34
C ASP A 309 18.02 -9.12 -19.23
N LEU A 310 18.46 -10.39 -19.23
CA LEU A 310 17.94 -11.42 -18.32
C LEU A 310 18.45 -11.30 -16.88
N PHE A 311 19.55 -10.58 -16.67
CA PHE A 311 20.18 -10.47 -15.35
C PHE A 311 19.58 -9.37 -14.48
N PHE A 312 18.44 -8.82 -14.88
CA PHE A 312 17.66 -7.90 -14.07
C PHE A 312 17.03 -8.64 -12.87
N GLN A 313 16.91 -7.95 -11.73
CA GLN A 313 16.52 -8.55 -10.42
C GLN A 313 15.32 -9.49 -10.49
N HIS A 314 14.26 -9.06 -11.13
CA HIS A 314 13.01 -9.81 -11.20
C HIS A 314 13.05 -10.97 -12.18
N TYR A 315 13.93 -10.93 -13.18
CA TYR A 315 14.06 -11.99 -14.17
C TYR A 315 14.85 -13.18 -13.66
N SER A 316 15.81 -12.94 -12.77
CA SER A 316 16.64 -13.99 -12.18
C SER A 316 15.98 -14.75 -11.02
N MET A 317 14.75 -14.38 -10.63
CA MET A 317 14.08 -14.96 -9.46
C MET A 317 13.89 -16.48 -9.53
N ALA A 318 13.81 -17.07 -10.72
CA ALA A 318 13.72 -18.53 -10.87
C ALA A 318 14.90 -19.26 -10.19
N LEU A 319 16.06 -18.61 -10.09
CA LEU A 319 17.25 -19.14 -9.44
C LEU A 319 17.16 -19.13 -7.90
N MET A 320 16.31 -18.29 -7.32
CA MET A 320 16.14 -18.16 -5.87
C MET A 320 15.78 -19.50 -5.21
N LEU A 321 15.00 -20.32 -5.90
CA LEU A 321 14.69 -21.67 -5.43
C LEU A 321 15.95 -22.48 -5.12
N SER A 322 17.00 -22.33 -5.92
CA SER A 322 18.25 -23.09 -5.72
C SER A 322 18.91 -22.74 -4.39
N ILE A 323 18.90 -21.47 -3.99
CA ILE A 323 19.44 -21.02 -2.69
C ILE A 323 18.66 -21.68 -1.54
N GLY A 324 17.33 -21.58 -1.58
CA GLY A 324 16.48 -22.24 -0.56
C GLY A 324 16.68 -23.74 -0.49
N VAL A 325 16.84 -24.40 -1.66
CA VAL A 325 17.14 -25.84 -1.73
C VAL A 325 18.49 -26.16 -1.09
N TRP A 326 19.55 -25.44 -1.41
CA TRP A 326 20.87 -25.69 -0.85
C TRP A 326 20.93 -25.45 0.65
N VAL A 327 20.40 -24.34 1.11
CA VAL A 327 20.35 -24.01 2.55
C VAL A 327 19.54 -25.07 3.31
N GLY A 328 18.30 -25.30 2.93
CA GLY A 328 17.42 -26.24 3.65
C GLY A 328 17.92 -27.69 3.58
N TRP A 329 18.43 -28.11 2.42
CA TRP A 329 18.97 -29.44 2.25
C TRP A 329 20.29 -29.63 3.02
N GLY A 330 21.18 -28.62 3.01
CA GLY A 330 22.40 -28.62 3.80
C GLY A 330 22.16 -28.74 5.30
N LEU A 331 21.23 -27.93 5.83
CA LEU A 331 20.80 -27.98 7.23
C LEU A 331 20.32 -29.38 7.64
N ALA A 332 19.74 -30.16 6.72
CA ALA A 332 19.27 -31.51 7.03
C ALA A 332 20.41 -32.48 7.38
N TYR A 333 21.64 -32.22 6.97
CA TYR A 333 22.84 -33.05 7.22
C TYR A 333 23.69 -32.60 8.40
N LEU A 334 23.44 -31.42 8.96
CA LEU A 334 24.21 -30.91 10.10
C LEU A 334 23.94 -31.71 11.38
N ARG A 335 24.97 -31.79 12.24
CA ARG A 335 24.82 -32.29 13.61
C ARG A 335 23.96 -31.33 14.42
N ARG A 336 23.32 -31.81 15.49
CA ARG A 336 22.32 -31.05 16.27
C ARG A 336 22.81 -29.65 16.69
N TRP A 337 24.05 -29.54 17.21
CA TRP A 337 24.61 -28.26 17.65
C TRP A 337 24.93 -27.33 16.48
N ALA A 338 25.51 -27.86 15.38
CA ALA A 338 25.79 -27.08 14.17
C ALA A 338 24.50 -26.64 13.47
N PHE A 339 23.47 -27.48 13.50
CA PHE A 339 22.14 -27.12 13.02
C PHE A 339 21.54 -25.98 13.85
N ALA A 340 21.59 -26.07 15.19
CA ALA A 340 21.08 -25.02 16.06
C ALA A 340 21.81 -23.69 15.86
N ALA A 341 23.14 -23.71 15.78
CA ALA A 341 23.94 -22.52 15.50
C ALA A 341 23.61 -21.89 14.14
N ALA A 342 23.56 -22.70 13.08
CA ALA A 342 23.20 -22.20 11.74
C ALA A 342 21.77 -21.65 11.70
N LEU A 343 20.83 -22.27 12.42
CA LEU A 343 19.45 -21.80 12.50
C LEU A 343 19.36 -20.45 13.21
N VAL A 344 20.06 -20.27 14.35
CA VAL A 344 20.12 -19.01 15.09
C VAL A 344 20.67 -17.89 14.20
N VAL A 345 21.76 -18.16 13.47
CA VAL A 345 22.35 -17.17 12.55
C VAL A 345 21.37 -16.82 11.43
N LEU A 346 20.76 -17.82 10.77
CA LEU A 346 19.81 -17.59 9.69
C LEU A 346 18.56 -16.82 10.16
N VAL A 347 18.04 -17.16 11.33
CA VAL A 347 16.90 -16.42 11.93
C VAL A 347 17.33 -14.98 12.25
N GLY A 348 18.48 -14.80 12.91
CA GLY A 348 19.00 -13.47 13.24
C GLY A 348 19.20 -12.58 12.02
N LEU A 349 19.78 -13.13 10.95
CA LEU A 349 19.99 -12.41 9.68
C LEU A 349 18.67 -12.04 8.97
N ASN A 350 17.58 -12.75 9.24
CA ASN A 350 16.28 -12.45 8.61
C ASN A 350 15.36 -11.59 9.51
N VAL A 351 15.56 -11.59 10.83
CA VAL A 351 14.71 -10.82 11.75
C VAL A 351 14.82 -9.32 11.48
N TYR A 352 16.03 -8.81 11.32
CA TYR A 352 16.26 -7.38 11.10
C TYR A 352 15.66 -6.86 9.78
N PRO A 353 15.93 -7.46 8.60
CA PRO A 353 15.27 -7.07 7.36
C PRO A 353 13.74 -7.19 7.44
N PHE A 354 13.24 -8.22 8.12
CA PHE A 354 11.82 -8.45 8.27
C PHE A 354 11.13 -7.40 9.14
N THR A 355 11.80 -6.90 10.18
CA THR A 355 11.20 -5.97 11.15
C THR A 355 11.37 -4.51 10.77
N THR A 356 12.47 -4.14 10.13
CA THR A 356 12.85 -2.73 9.93
C THR A 356 12.76 -2.28 8.48
N GLN A 357 13.30 -3.03 7.54
CA GLN A 357 13.43 -2.57 6.16
C GLN A 357 12.18 -2.84 5.32
N TYR A 358 11.46 -3.90 5.62
CA TYR A 358 10.28 -4.28 4.85
C TYR A 358 9.14 -3.24 4.98
N VAL A 359 9.01 -2.62 6.13
CA VAL A 359 8.01 -1.56 6.39
C VAL A 359 8.46 -0.22 5.80
N LEU A 360 9.74 0.13 5.94
CA LEU A 360 10.27 1.43 5.52
C LEU A 360 10.45 1.58 4.01
N GLN A 361 10.64 0.47 3.27
CA GLN A 361 10.89 0.51 1.82
C GLN A 361 9.64 0.69 0.96
N PHE A 362 8.46 0.52 1.54
CA PHE A 362 7.19 0.60 0.82
C PHE A 362 6.31 1.72 1.36
N TYR A 363 6.93 2.77 1.87
CA TYR A 363 6.18 3.98 2.19
C TYR A 363 5.65 4.60 0.89
N GLU A 364 4.33 4.64 0.77
CA GLU A 364 3.63 5.28 -0.34
C GLU A 364 2.86 6.48 0.19
N PRO A 365 3.45 7.68 0.06
CA PRO A 365 2.84 8.90 0.59
C PRO A 365 1.43 9.17 0.03
N PHE A 366 1.17 8.71 -1.19
CA PHE A 366 -0.12 8.90 -1.83
C PHE A 366 -1.25 8.14 -1.12
N ASP A 367 -0.99 6.94 -0.61
CA ASP A 367 -1.94 6.15 0.18
C ASP A 367 -2.36 6.88 1.46
N ASP A 368 -1.38 7.36 2.23
CA ASP A 368 -1.64 8.11 3.47
C ASP A 368 -2.43 9.40 3.21
N ASN A 369 -2.12 10.11 2.12
CA ASN A 369 -2.82 11.34 1.77
C ASN A 369 -4.25 11.09 1.33
N MET A 370 -4.51 10.09 0.51
CA MET A 370 -5.86 9.75 0.07
C MET A 370 -6.72 9.26 1.23
N LYS A 371 -6.13 8.49 2.13
CA LYS A 371 -6.77 8.06 3.37
C LYS A 371 -7.10 9.26 4.26
N TRP A 372 -6.15 10.16 4.45
CA TRP A 372 -6.36 11.39 5.22
C TRP A 372 -7.43 12.27 4.56
N LEU A 373 -7.36 12.49 3.24
CA LEU A 373 -8.34 13.27 2.51
C LEU A 373 -9.75 12.70 2.67
N SER A 374 -9.90 11.36 2.63
CA SER A 374 -11.21 10.70 2.80
C SER A 374 -11.87 10.96 4.15
N GLN A 375 -11.08 11.36 5.15
CA GLN A 375 -11.54 11.70 6.49
C GLN A 375 -11.84 13.21 6.66
N HIS A 376 -11.36 14.06 5.73
CA HIS A 376 -11.40 15.52 5.85
C HIS A 376 -12.16 16.21 4.71
N ILE A 377 -12.48 15.49 3.63
CA ILE A 377 -13.25 16.02 2.51
C ILE A 377 -14.73 16.04 2.86
N HIS A 378 -15.43 17.11 2.47
CA HIS A 378 -16.85 17.28 2.72
C HIS A 378 -17.64 17.25 1.43
N GLU A 379 -18.96 17.04 1.56
CA GLU A 379 -19.87 17.16 0.44
C GLU A 379 -19.80 18.58 -0.14
N GLY A 380 -19.55 18.67 -1.44
CA GLY A 380 -19.37 19.94 -2.14
C GLY A 380 -17.94 20.43 -2.28
N ASP A 381 -16.96 19.80 -1.60
CA ASP A 381 -15.54 20.06 -1.83
C ASP A 381 -15.14 19.67 -3.25
N VAL A 382 -14.14 20.38 -3.77
CA VAL A 382 -13.54 20.06 -5.07
C VAL A 382 -12.03 19.95 -4.97
N LEU A 383 -11.44 19.16 -5.85
CA LEU A 383 -9.99 19.06 -6.02
C LEU A 383 -9.58 19.83 -7.27
N LEU A 384 -8.54 20.64 -7.14
CA LEU A 384 -7.91 21.37 -8.22
C LEU A 384 -6.42 21.06 -8.22
N ILE A 385 -5.94 20.45 -9.29
CA ILE A 385 -4.52 20.17 -9.46
C ILE A 385 -3.89 21.32 -10.23
N ASP A 386 -2.78 21.84 -9.72
CA ASP A 386 -2.04 22.91 -10.40
C ASP A 386 -1.61 22.46 -11.80
N PRO A 387 -1.81 23.27 -12.85
CA PRO A 387 -1.45 22.91 -14.23
C PRO A 387 0.03 22.53 -14.41
N LEU A 388 0.94 23.21 -13.71
CA LEU A 388 2.38 22.87 -13.78
C LEU A 388 2.69 21.59 -13.01
N CYS A 389 1.89 21.26 -11.99
CA CYS A 389 2.00 20.02 -11.26
C CYS A 389 1.50 18.82 -12.07
N LEU A 390 0.53 19.00 -12.96
CA LEU A 390 0.05 17.93 -13.86
C LEU A 390 1.15 17.34 -14.72
N GLU A 391 2.12 18.17 -15.16
CA GLU A 391 3.21 17.74 -16.04
C GLU A 391 4.45 17.25 -15.27
N ALA A 392 4.69 17.77 -14.07
CA ALA A 392 5.95 17.64 -13.35
C ALA A 392 5.86 16.85 -12.04
N CYS A 393 4.66 16.63 -11.52
CA CYS A 393 4.47 15.93 -10.27
C CYS A 393 4.07 14.47 -10.55
N GLU A 394 4.72 13.53 -9.86
CA GLU A 394 4.30 12.12 -9.83
C GLU A 394 2.86 11.93 -9.26
N VAL A 395 2.21 13.03 -8.85
CA VAL A 395 0.83 13.06 -8.37
C VAL A 395 -0.15 12.65 -9.44
N TYR A 396 0.13 13.00 -10.70
CA TYR A 396 -0.72 12.67 -11.83
C TYR A 396 -0.35 11.30 -12.41
N ASP A 397 -0.49 10.28 -11.59
CA ASP A 397 -0.50 8.90 -12.01
C ASP A 397 -1.97 8.44 -12.04
N ASP A 398 -2.56 8.43 -13.23
CA ASP A 398 -3.96 8.00 -13.44
C ASP A 398 -4.29 6.70 -12.71
N MET A 399 -3.32 5.78 -12.62
CA MET A 399 -3.49 4.50 -11.96
C MET A 399 -3.68 4.65 -10.45
N LYS A 400 -2.93 5.56 -9.82
CA LYS A 400 -3.04 5.81 -8.37
C LYS A 400 -4.35 6.51 -8.06
N TRP A 401 -4.70 7.53 -8.83
CA TRP A 401 -5.98 8.21 -8.69
C TRP A 401 -7.15 7.24 -8.83
N ASP A 402 -7.19 6.45 -9.90
CA ASP A 402 -8.25 5.48 -10.16
C ASP A 402 -8.38 4.45 -9.02
N TYR A 403 -7.26 3.93 -8.55
CA TYR A 403 -7.28 2.91 -7.49
C TYR A 403 -7.67 3.49 -6.14
N TYR A 404 -7.02 4.55 -5.67
CA TYR A 404 -7.25 5.09 -4.34
C TYR A 404 -8.58 5.83 -4.23
N THR A 405 -9.07 6.42 -5.34
CA THR A 405 -10.43 6.96 -5.38
C THR A 405 -11.46 5.86 -5.17
N GLN A 406 -11.33 4.72 -5.87
CA GLN A 406 -12.26 3.61 -5.64
C GLN A 406 -12.12 2.98 -4.25
N LEU A 407 -10.91 2.99 -3.67
CA LEU A 407 -10.66 2.42 -2.34
C LEU A 407 -11.25 3.28 -1.21
N TYR A 408 -11.01 4.59 -1.24
CA TYR A 408 -11.36 5.50 -0.15
C TYR A 408 -12.65 6.28 -0.38
N PHE A 409 -13.14 6.35 -1.62
CA PHE A 409 -14.36 7.06 -2.00
C PHE A 409 -15.31 6.16 -2.81
N PRO A 410 -15.74 5.00 -2.25
CA PRO A 410 -16.52 4.00 -3.01
C PRO A 410 -17.89 4.50 -3.47
N ASN A 411 -18.43 5.54 -2.82
CA ASN A 411 -19.73 6.12 -3.17
C ASN A 411 -19.62 7.29 -4.16
N GLY A 412 -18.43 7.57 -4.69
CA GLY A 412 -18.12 8.77 -5.46
C GLY A 412 -18.11 9.98 -4.52
N GLY A 413 -17.08 10.76 -4.49
CA GLY A 413 -16.99 11.89 -3.57
C GLY A 413 -15.92 12.88 -4.00
N LEU A 414 -15.03 12.47 -4.90
CA LEU A 414 -14.02 13.34 -5.47
C LEU A 414 -14.53 14.00 -6.74
N ARG A 415 -14.56 15.31 -6.74
CA ARG A 415 -14.88 16.12 -7.92
C ARG A 415 -13.68 16.95 -8.29
N PHE A 416 -13.12 16.68 -9.46
CA PHE A 416 -12.04 17.48 -10.02
C PHE A 416 -12.58 18.67 -10.79
N VAL A 417 -11.88 19.79 -10.69
CA VAL A 417 -12.17 21.03 -11.42
C VAL A 417 -10.89 21.59 -12.00
N ASP A 418 -11.00 22.22 -13.18
CA ASP A 418 -9.86 22.87 -13.86
C ASP A 418 -9.69 24.34 -13.47
N GLN A 419 -10.69 24.92 -12.81
CA GLN A 419 -10.72 26.31 -12.39
C GLN A 419 -11.38 26.43 -11.01
N PRO A 420 -10.94 27.39 -10.17
CA PRO A 420 -11.47 27.55 -8.82
C PRO A 420 -12.95 27.94 -8.77
N GLY A 421 -13.48 28.65 -9.77
CA GLY A 421 -14.89 29.02 -9.85
C GLY A 421 -15.44 29.58 -8.53
N ASN A 422 -16.73 29.34 -8.27
CA ASN A 422 -17.40 29.74 -7.03
C ASN A 422 -17.43 28.63 -5.96
N HIS A 423 -16.55 27.65 -6.07
CA HIS A 423 -16.50 26.59 -5.06
C HIS A 423 -16.01 27.15 -3.72
N ARG A 424 -16.74 26.85 -2.66
CA ARG A 424 -16.41 27.35 -1.33
C ARG A 424 -15.12 26.74 -0.79
N ARG A 425 -14.94 25.43 -0.96
CA ARG A 425 -13.80 24.67 -0.46
C ARG A 425 -13.10 23.99 -1.63
N ILE A 426 -11.81 24.26 -1.74
CA ILE A 426 -10.95 23.75 -2.81
C ILE A 426 -9.72 23.11 -2.20
N TRP A 427 -9.54 21.82 -2.42
CA TRP A 427 -8.30 21.14 -2.15
C TRP A 427 -7.35 21.37 -3.34
N TYR A 428 -6.41 22.27 -3.14
CA TYR A 428 -5.43 22.65 -4.16
C TYR A 428 -4.17 21.82 -4.02
N ILE A 429 -3.84 21.08 -5.08
CA ILE A 429 -2.69 20.16 -5.14
C ILE A 429 -1.61 20.80 -5.98
N THR A 430 -0.44 20.99 -5.39
CA THR A 430 0.68 21.70 -6.01
C THR A 430 2.02 21.14 -5.54
N ASN A 431 3.07 21.56 -6.20
CA ASN A 431 4.46 21.32 -5.80
C ASN A 431 5.15 22.69 -5.63
N GLU A 432 5.97 22.84 -4.58
CA GLU A 432 6.67 24.10 -4.31
C GLU A 432 7.49 24.64 -5.50
N LEU A 433 8.06 23.72 -6.28
CA LEU A 433 8.89 24.06 -7.43
C LEU A 433 8.08 24.32 -8.72
N ASN A 434 6.84 23.78 -8.77
CA ASN A 434 6.01 23.78 -9.97
C ASN A 434 4.59 24.24 -9.63
N THR A 435 4.47 25.49 -9.21
CA THR A 435 3.18 26.12 -8.91
C THR A 435 2.95 27.26 -9.89
N ASP A 436 1.82 27.24 -10.59
CA ASP A 436 1.37 28.36 -11.42
C ASP A 436 0.96 29.55 -10.53
N PRO A 437 1.68 30.68 -10.57
CA PRO A 437 1.35 31.83 -9.74
C PRO A 437 -0.03 32.40 -10.02
N ALA A 438 -0.50 32.35 -11.27
CA ALA A 438 -1.82 32.85 -11.66
C ALA A 438 -2.93 31.96 -11.11
N MET A 439 -2.77 30.64 -11.19
CA MET A 439 -3.72 29.70 -10.61
C MET A 439 -3.77 29.82 -9.09
N LYS A 440 -2.61 29.87 -8.44
CA LYS A 440 -2.52 30.06 -6.98
C LYS A 440 -3.21 31.36 -6.53
N ALA A 441 -3.01 32.45 -7.25
CA ALA A 441 -3.68 33.71 -6.96
C ALA A 441 -5.20 33.60 -7.17
N ALA A 442 -5.66 32.94 -8.22
CA ALA A 442 -7.07 32.72 -8.49
C ALA A 442 -7.75 31.82 -7.42
N VAL A 443 -7.05 30.78 -6.96
CA VAL A 443 -7.56 29.93 -5.86
C VAL A 443 -7.62 30.71 -4.56
N GLY A 444 -6.62 31.54 -4.25
CA GLY A 444 -6.57 32.37 -3.05
C GLY A 444 -7.55 33.55 -3.05
N GLN A 445 -8.13 33.89 -4.21
CA GLN A 445 -9.07 35.02 -4.28
C GLN A 445 -10.31 34.72 -3.44
N SER A 446 -10.59 35.59 -2.47
CA SER A 446 -11.73 35.47 -1.54
C SER A 446 -11.75 34.18 -0.72
N ARG A 447 -10.61 33.55 -0.51
CA ARG A 447 -10.46 32.33 0.30
C ARG A 447 -9.26 32.45 1.24
N ILE A 448 -9.35 31.75 2.36
CA ILE A 448 -8.23 31.57 3.28
C ILE A 448 -7.59 30.21 3.00
N ALA A 449 -6.26 30.17 2.95
CA ALA A 449 -5.53 28.93 2.94
C ALA A 449 -5.62 28.28 4.33
N GLY A 450 -6.12 27.05 4.37
CA GLY A 450 -6.30 26.28 5.59
C GLY A 450 -5.24 25.18 5.74
N GLU A 451 -5.67 24.07 6.28
CA GLU A 451 -4.80 22.92 6.56
C GLU A 451 -3.97 22.49 5.36
N PHE A 452 -2.80 22.00 5.67
CA PHE A 452 -1.83 21.53 4.72
C PHE A 452 -1.54 20.05 4.97
N VAL A 453 -1.67 19.25 3.91
CA VAL A 453 -1.24 17.86 3.89
C VAL A 453 -0.24 17.72 2.79
N GLY A 454 0.95 17.27 3.09
CA GLY A 454 1.99 17.14 2.09
C GLY A 454 2.81 15.87 2.26
N PRO A 455 2.82 14.99 1.26
CA PRO A 455 3.88 14.03 1.13
C PRO A 455 5.13 14.68 0.58
N ALA A 456 6.24 13.98 0.61
CA ALA A 456 7.44 14.41 -0.07
C ALA A 456 7.16 14.68 -1.56
N GLY A 457 7.39 15.91 -2.01
CA GLY A 457 7.34 16.29 -3.42
C GLY A 457 6.07 17.00 -3.90
N PHE A 458 4.98 16.99 -3.17
CA PHE A 458 3.79 17.79 -3.49
C PHE A 458 2.97 18.12 -2.25
N PHE A 459 2.08 19.12 -2.37
CA PHE A 459 1.36 19.71 -1.27
C PHE A 459 -0.14 19.74 -1.57
N TRP A 460 -0.94 19.37 -0.57
CA TRP A 460 -2.38 19.44 -0.60
C TRP A 460 -2.81 20.50 0.39
N ARG A 461 -3.41 21.58 -0.07
CA ARG A 461 -3.83 22.67 0.78
C ARG A 461 -5.29 22.97 0.56
N LEU A 462 -6.03 23.07 1.66
CA LEU A 462 -7.41 23.53 1.63
C LEU A 462 -7.44 25.06 1.47
N TYR A 463 -8.18 25.54 0.49
CA TYR A 463 -8.59 26.92 0.35
C TYR A 463 -10.08 27.03 0.59
N GLU A 464 -10.49 27.91 1.51
CA GLU A 464 -11.85 27.99 1.99
C GLU A 464 -12.37 29.42 1.95
N ALA A 465 -13.56 29.62 1.36
CA ALA A 465 -14.31 30.85 1.39
C ALA A 465 -15.30 30.86 2.56
N PRO A 466 -15.66 32.02 3.09
CA PRO A 466 -16.70 32.11 4.11
C PRO A 466 -18.07 31.65 3.61
N PRO A 467 -19.01 31.31 4.52
CA PRO A 467 -20.38 30.96 4.17
C PRO A 467 -21.10 32.01 3.33
N ASP A 468 -20.88 33.28 3.64
CA ASP A 468 -21.40 34.43 2.91
C ASP A 468 -20.23 35.35 2.52
N THR A 469 -19.85 35.36 1.26
CA THR A 469 -18.74 36.20 0.76
C THR A 469 -19.09 37.71 0.82
N GLN A 470 -20.35 38.09 0.76
CA GLN A 470 -20.76 39.48 0.89
C GLN A 470 -20.80 39.93 2.37
N GLY A 471 -21.26 39.05 3.24
CA GLY A 471 -21.35 39.27 4.68
C GLY A 471 -22.24 40.42 5.12
N ILE A 472 -22.48 40.52 6.43
CA ILE A 472 -23.29 41.54 7.08
C ILE A 472 -22.36 42.62 7.65
N ARG A 473 -22.50 43.87 7.18
CA ARG A 473 -21.70 45.00 7.65
C ARG A 473 -22.25 45.56 8.93
N PHE A 474 -21.43 45.64 9.95
CA PHE A 474 -21.71 46.35 11.20
C PHE A 474 -21.37 47.84 11.09
N THR A 475 -21.97 48.66 11.93
CA THR A 475 -21.79 50.13 11.91
C THR A 475 -20.38 50.59 12.26
N ASN A 476 -19.57 49.73 12.88
CA ASN A 476 -18.18 49.98 13.24
C ASN A 476 -17.15 49.58 12.13
N GLY A 477 -17.63 49.18 10.95
CA GLY A 477 -16.75 48.76 9.85
C GLY A 477 -16.36 47.28 9.84
N MET A 478 -16.70 46.52 10.88
CA MET A 478 -16.56 45.06 10.86
C MET A 478 -17.63 44.43 9.98
N ARG A 479 -17.31 43.29 9.39
CA ARG A 479 -18.20 42.52 8.55
C ARG A 479 -18.18 41.05 8.97
N PHE A 480 -19.37 40.52 9.25
CA PHE A 480 -19.56 39.13 9.60
C PHE A 480 -19.98 38.32 8.38
N HIS A 481 -19.25 37.26 8.06
CA HIS A 481 -19.43 36.43 6.88
C HIS A 481 -20.11 35.10 7.15
N GLY A 482 -20.64 34.90 8.35
CA GLY A 482 -21.37 33.69 8.72
C GLY A 482 -20.63 32.79 9.69
N ALA A 483 -21.34 31.74 10.10
CA ALA A 483 -20.83 30.76 11.05
C ALA A 483 -20.99 29.34 10.53
N ASP A 484 -19.96 28.52 10.76
CA ASP A 484 -19.99 27.08 10.56
C ASP A 484 -19.99 26.36 11.90
N VAL A 485 -20.69 25.21 11.96
CA VAL A 485 -20.56 24.27 13.07
C VAL A 485 -19.54 23.24 12.70
N ILE A 486 -18.52 23.08 13.53
CA ILE A 486 -17.44 22.10 13.29
C ILE A 486 -17.74 20.84 14.11
N GLU A 487 -17.79 19.69 13.45
CA GLU A 487 -17.82 18.39 14.09
C GLU A 487 -16.38 17.91 14.38
N ARG A 488 -16.06 17.67 15.65
CA ARG A 488 -14.73 17.22 16.06
C ARG A 488 -14.39 15.79 15.62
N ASP A 489 -15.38 14.92 15.59
CA ASP A 489 -15.18 13.48 15.36
C ASP A 489 -15.27 13.08 13.89
N HIS A 490 -15.86 13.93 13.07
CA HIS A 490 -15.95 13.80 11.62
C HIS A 490 -15.62 15.19 11.09
N ALA A 491 -14.54 15.35 10.39
CA ALA A 491 -14.09 16.63 9.83
C ALA A 491 -15.14 17.28 8.90
N GLY A 492 -16.37 17.45 9.38
CA GLY A 492 -17.53 17.94 8.70
C GLY A 492 -17.97 19.33 9.17
N TYR A 493 -18.55 20.11 8.26
CA TYR A 493 -19.29 21.31 8.60
C TYR A 493 -20.77 21.06 8.43
N GLU A 494 -21.54 21.33 9.46
CA GLU A 494 -22.97 21.45 9.29
C GLU A 494 -23.30 22.82 8.69
N THR A 495 -23.59 22.86 7.41
CA THR A 495 -23.89 24.10 6.66
C THR A 495 -25.32 24.57 6.79
N GLY A 496 -26.22 23.70 7.25
CA GLY A 496 -27.62 24.04 7.44
C GLY A 496 -27.88 25.04 8.59
N PRO A 497 -29.05 25.70 8.62
CA PRO A 497 -29.42 26.59 9.71
C PRO A 497 -29.78 25.82 10.99
N LEU A 498 -30.07 24.54 10.91
CA LEU A 498 -30.46 23.64 12.00
C LEU A 498 -29.46 22.53 12.15
N PHE A 499 -29.09 22.18 13.37
CA PHE A 499 -28.27 21.02 13.68
C PHE A 499 -28.68 20.36 15.00
N ILE A 500 -28.42 19.07 15.13
CA ILE A 500 -28.86 18.25 16.26
C ILE A 500 -27.68 17.95 17.18
N ARG A 501 -27.88 18.11 18.49
CA ARG A 501 -26.88 17.75 19.51
C ARG A 501 -27.59 17.13 20.74
N ARG A 502 -26.78 16.61 21.64
CA ARG A 502 -27.23 16.12 22.94
C ARG A 502 -26.94 17.15 24.04
N GLU A 503 -27.72 17.08 25.10
CA GLU A 503 -27.41 17.84 26.30
C GLU A 503 -26.00 17.50 26.85
N GLY A 504 -25.30 18.49 27.38
CA GLY A 504 -23.94 18.33 27.92
C GLY A 504 -22.84 18.26 26.88
N GLU A 505 -23.14 18.22 25.57
CA GLU A 505 -22.13 18.28 24.52
C GLU A 505 -21.52 19.68 24.39
N THR A 506 -20.28 19.72 23.90
CA THR A 506 -19.63 20.97 23.50
C THR A 506 -19.76 21.13 21.99
N ILE A 507 -20.27 22.27 21.56
CA ILE A 507 -20.35 22.66 20.16
C ILE A 507 -19.18 23.59 19.82
N THR A 508 -18.61 23.46 18.64
CA THR A 508 -17.59 24.38 18.13
C THR A 508 -18.16 25.14 16.94
N LEU A 509 -18.16 26.48 17.06
CA LEU A 509 -18.57 27.38 15.99
C LEU A 509 -17.34 28.05 15.42
N ARG A 510 -17.19 28.03 14.09
CA ARG A 510 -16.22 28.83 13.37
C ARG A 510 -16.91 30.07 12.83
N LEU A 511 -16.48 31.24 13.26
CA LEU A 511 -16.98 32.53 12.84
C LEU A 511 -16.03 33.19 11.84
N TRP A 512 -16.61 33.80 10.81
CA TRP A 512 -15.86 34.41 9.73
C TRP A 512 -16.04 35.90 9.74
N TRP A 513 -14.92 36.64 9.74
CA TRP A 513 -14.88 38.07 9.84
C TRP A 513 -14.02 38.72 8.76
N SER A 514 -14.29 39.96 8.44
CA SER A 514 -13.39 40.89 7.76
C SER A 514 -13.65 42.32 8.28
N VAL A 515 -12.84 43.26 7.82
CA VAL A 515 -13.04 44.69 8.04
C VAL A 515 -13.03 45.41 6.69
N ASP A 516 -13.92 46.40 6.53
CA ASP A 516 -14.02 47.20 5.33
C ASP A 516 -13.00 48.35 5.35
N GLU A 517 -12.64 48.84 6.54
CA GLU A 517 -11.72 49.92 6.83
C GLU A 517 -10.98 49.66 8.15
N PRO A 518 -9.83 50.25 8.40
CA PRO A 518 -9.14 50.09 9.68
C PRO A 518 -10.02 50.53 10.86
N ILE A 519 -10.02 49.69 11.92
CA ILE A 519 -10.83 49.95 13.12
C ILE A 519 -9.92 50.54 14.20
N GLU A 520 -10.42 51.59 14.89
CA GLU A 520 -9.63 52.29 15.91
C GLU A 520 -9.73 51.63 17.31
N ARG A 521 -10.72 50.75 17.53
CA ARG A 521 -11.00 50.17 18.83
C ARG A 521 -11.05 48.65 18.75
N ASP A 522 -10.88 48.02 19.90
CA ASP A 522 -10.99 46.59 20.04
C ASP A 522 -12.41 46.20 20.48
N TYR A 523 -12.95 45.19 19.81
CA TYR A 523 -14.30 44.72 20.04
C TYR A 523 -14.28 43.29 20.58
N SER A 524 -15.28 42.99 21.41
CA SER A 524 -15.57 41.65 21.89
C SER A 524 -16.77 41.05 21.14
N VAL A 525 -16.74 39.74 21.03
CA VAL A 525 -17.78 38.93 20.40
C VAL A 525 -18.39 38.01 21.45
N GLY A 526 -19.66 38.16 21.73
CA GLY A 526 -20.43 37.21 22.56
C GLY A 526 -21.25 36.29 21.67
N VAL A 527 -21.21 34.98 21.96
CA VAL A 527 -22.11 34.00 21.36
C VAL A 527 -22.92 33.35 22.45
N TYR A 528 -24.23 33.39 22.29
CA TYR A 528 -25.21 32.98 23.31
C TYR A 528 -26.14 31.91 22.75
N VAL A 529 -26.46 30.92 23.56
CA VAL A 529 -27.53 29.96 23.31
C VAL A 529 -28.73 30.36 24.17
N LEU A 530 -29.88 30.57 23.54
CA LEU A 530 -31.08 31.06 24.22
C LEU A 530 -32.11 29.93 24.37
N ASP A 531 -32.93 30.00 25.44
CA ASP A 531 -34.13 29.17 25.59
C ASP A 531 -35.37 29.81 24.91
N GLU A 532 -36.53 29.17 25.06
CA GLU A 532 -37.80 29.65 24.50
C GLU A 532 -38.29 30.96 25.12
N GLN A 533 -37.71 31.40 26.22
CA GLN A 533 -37.99 32.65 26.92
C GLN A 533 -36.92 33.71 26.69
N ASP A 534 -36.05 33.51 25.67
CA ASP A 534 -34.90 34.35 25.34
C ASP A 534 -33.87 34.51 26.47
N MET A 535 -33.85 33.55 27.42
CA MET A 535 -32.87 33.56 28.49
C MET A 535 -31.60 32.81 28.04
N VAL A 536 -30.44 33.37 28.42
CA VAL A 536 -29.13 32.75 28.09
C VAL A 536 -28.91 31.50 28.91
N ILE A 537 -28.80 30.36 28.26
CA ILE A 537 -28.52 29.05 28.89
C ILE A 537 -27.06 28.62 28.76
N ALA A 538 -26.37 29.10 27.73
CA ALA A 538 -24.93 28.89 27.53
C ALA A 538 -24.34 30.09 26.79
N GLN A 539 -23.08 30.39 27.06
CA GLN A 539 -22.41 31.51 26.41
C GLN A 539 -20.90 31.31 26.33
N VAL A 540 -20.29 31.94 25.35
CA VAL A 540 -18.87 32.22 25.27
C VAL A 540 -18.66 33.66 24.83
N ASP A 541 -17.91 34.40 25.60
CA ASP A 541 -17.78 35.86 25.45
C ASP A 541 -16.33 36.27 25.71
N SER A 542 -15.66 36.83 24.69
CA SER A 542 -14.28 37.30 24.76
C SER A 542 -13.94 38.12 23.51
N PRO A 543 -12.80 38.83 23.45
CA PRO A 543 -12.23 39.30 22.21
C PRO A 543 -12.07 38.16 21.20
N PRO A 544 -12.17 38.43 19.88
CA PRO A 544 -12.01 37.40 18.88
C PRO A 544 -10.68 36.66 19.03
N GLN A 545 -10.75 35.34 19.10
CA GLN A 545 -9.60 34.45 19.19
C GLN A 545 -9.26 33.95 17.77
N VAL A 546 -8.69 34.84 16.96
CA VAL A 546 -8.33 34.51 15.57
C VAL A 546 -7.30 33.38 15.55
N ILE A 547 -7.59 32.38 14.77
CA ILE A 547 -6.70 31.26 14.53
C ILE A 547 -6.00 31.41 13.18
N ASP A 548 -4.73 31.03 13.10
CA ASP A 548 -4.07 30.79 11.82
C ASP A 548 -4.46 29.37 11.36
N PRO A 549 -5.23 29.22 10.29
CA PRO A 549 -5.66 27.90 9.84
C PRO A 549 -4.52 27.04 9.28
N ILE A 550 -3.35 27.65 8.99
CA ILE A 550 -2.15 26.91 8.53
C ILE A 550 -1.30 26.48 9.73
N TYR A 551 -1.21 27.36 10.75
CA TYR A 551 -0.40 27.13 11.94
C TYR A 551 -1.22 27.35 13.22
N PRO A 552 -2.21 26.49 13.51
CA PRO A 552 -3.15 26.71 14.62
C PRO A 552 -2.49 26.68 16.02
N TYR A 553 -1.23 26.29 16.11
CA TYR A 553 -0.49 26.16 17.38
C TYR A 553 0.63 27.19 17.54
N THR A 554 0.54 28.34 16.86
CA THR A 554 1.52 29.42 17.08
C THR A 554 1.33 30.04 18.45
N ASN A 555 2.43 30.25 19.18
CA ASN A 555 2.43 30.94 20.48
C ASN A 555 2.30 32.47 20.35
N THR A 556 1.86 32.98 19.20
CA THR A 556 1.59 34.40 19.00
C THR A 556 0.19 34.72 19.47
N ALA A 557 0.03 35.76 20.25
CA ALA A 557 -1.29 36.25 20.63
C ALA A 557 -2.11 36.57 19.35
N PRO A 558 -3.41 36.19 19.32
CA PRO A 558 -4.26 36.53 18.18
C PRO A 558 -4.32 38.05 18.00
N PRO A 559 -4.34 38.56 16.75
CA PRO A 559 -4.41 40.00 16.50
C PRO A 559 -5.75 40.55 17.03
N GLU A 560 -5.66 41.63 17.76
CA GLU A 560 -6.84 42.38 18.18
C GLU A 560 -7.56 42.99 16.97
N THR A 561 -8.85 43.30 17.10
CA THR A 561 -9.69 43.79 15.99
C THR A 561 -9.16 45.11 15.39
N SER A 562 -8.52 45.96 16.19
CA SER A 562 -7.84 47.19 15.74
C SER A 562 -6.62 46.93 14.83
N GLN A 563 -6.09 45.72 14.83
CA GLN A 563 -4.95 45.32 14.02
C GLN A 563 -5.37 44.64 12.69
N TRP A 564 -6.67 44.43 12.51
CA TRP A 564 -7.18 43.73 11.32
C TRP A 564 -7.08 44.63 10.08
N GLN A 565 -6.67 43.99 8.96
CA GLN A 565 -6.43 44.69 7.70
C GLN A 565 -7.60 44.52 6.74
N PRO A 566 -8.06 45.58 6.04
CA PRO A 566 -9.06 45.49 4.99
C PRO A 566 -8.69 44.47 3.91
N GLY A 567 -9.67 43.73 3.42
CA GLY A 567 -9.47 42.74 2.36
C GLY A 567 -8.94 41.39 2.81
N GLN A 568 -8.77 41.18 4.11
CA GLN A 568 -8.41 39.89 4.70
C GLN A 568 -9.59 39.29 5.47
N PHE A 569 -9.72 37.97 5.41
CA PHE A 569 -10.64 37.22 6.27
C PHE A 569 -9.93 36.78 7.55
N TYR A 570 -10.67 36.79 8.64
CA TYR A 570 -10.24 36.34 9.95
C TYR A 570 -11.20 35.26 10.43
N ILE A 571 -10.65 34.15 10.93
CA ILE A 571 -11.42 33.01 11.43
C ILE A 571 -11.18 32.89 12.92
N GLU A 572 -12.25 32.70 13.68
CA GLU A 572 -12.16 32.32 15.09
C GLU A 572 -13.03 31.10 15.40
N GLU A 573 -12.63 30.31 16.38
CA GLU A 573 -13.38 29.15 16.82
C GLU A 573 -13.85 29.34 18.27
N ARG A 574 -15.15 29.19 18.49
CA ARG A 574 -15.81 29.31 19.77
C ARG A 574 -16.35 27.97 20.24
N GLN A 575 -15.93 27.53 21.42
CA GLN A 575 -16.43 26.32 22.05
C GLN A 575 -17.48 26.66 23.09
N ILE A 576 -18.70 26.16 22.91
CA ILE A 576 -19.84 26.41 23.81
C ILE A 576 -20.22 25.07 24.43
N SER A 577 -20.09 24.95 25.74
CA SER A 577 -20.54 23.78 26.49
C SER A 577 -22.03 23.91 26.84
N LEU A 578 -22.83 22.96 26.38
CA LEU A 578 -24.25 22.92 26.68
C LEU A 578 -24.47 22.44 28.12
N PRO A 579 -25.42 23.03 28.84
CA PRO A 579 -25.73 22.59 30.20
C PRO A 579 -26.37 21.20 30.24
N TYR A 580 -26.30 20.56 31.42
CA TYR A 580 -26.99 19.32 31.73
C TYR A 580 -27.72 19.46 33.07
N PRO A 581 -29.02 19.09 33.17
CA PRO A 581 -29.90 18.61 32.10
C PRO A 581 -30.42 19.75 31.21
N LEU A 582 -30.72 19.44 29.95
CA LEU A 582 -31.35 20.35 29.01
C LEU A 582 -32.54 19.66 28.35
N VAL A 583 -33.68 20.35 28.30
CA VAL A 583 -34.92 19.80 27.75
C VAL A 583 -34.82 19.68 26.23
N SER A 584 -35.43 18.63 25.64
CA SER A 584 -35.52 18.52 24.19
C SER A 584 -36.30 19.71 23.62
N GLY A 585 -35.73 20.37 22.61
CA GLY A 585 -36.30 21.60 22.07
C GLY A 585 -35.39 22.27 21.05
N ARG A 586 -35.77 23.48 20.64
CA ARG A 586 -35.00 24.31 19.71
C ARG A 586 -34.41 25.50 20.47
N TYR A 587 -33.13 25.70 20.31
CA TYR A 587 -32.36 26.70 21.03
C TYR A 587 -31.64 27.60 20.00
N PRO A 588 -32.07 28.88 19.85
CA PRO A 588 -31.36 29.82 18.98
C PRO A 588 -29.96 30.09 19.48
N ILE A 589 -29.01 30.12 18.55
CA ILE A 589 -27.65 30.61 18.78
C ILE A 589 -27.57 31.99 18.16
N VAL A 590 -27.17 32.98 18.96
CA VAL A 590 -27.10 34.37 18.57
C VAL A 590 -25.72 34.97 18.86
N LEU A 591 -25.37 36.03 18.14
CA LEU A 591 -24.12 36.76 18.28
C LEU A 591 -24.36 38.21 18.66
N ALA A 592 -23.55 38.73 19.56
CA ALA A 592 -23.45 40.16 19.84
C ALA A 592 -22.03 40.65 19.58
N LEU A 593 -21.89 41.84 19.01
CA LEU A 593 -20.66 42.57 18.85
C LEU A 593 -20.72 43.86 19.68
N TYR A 594 -19.73 44.15 20.52
CA TYR A 594 -19.72 45.29 21.40
C TYR A 594 -18.29 45.73 21.74
N ASP A 595 -18.14 47.02 22.12
CA ASP A 595 -16.92 47.55 22.73
C ASP A 595 -16.81 47.01 24.16
N TRP A 596 -15.72 46.35 24.52
CA TRP A 596 -15.53 45.76 25.84
C TRP A 596 -15.58 46.77 26.99
N GLN A 597 -15.36 48.06 26.69
CA GLN A 597 -15.45 49.14 27.68
C GLN A 597 -16.92 49.57 27.94
N THR A 598 -17.80 49.37 26.97
CA THR A 598 -19.23 49.70 27.05
C THR A 598 -20.08 48.53 26.55
N PRO A 599 -20.11 47.39 27.26
CA PRO A 599 -20.73 46.16 26.78
C PRO A 599 -22.26 46.24 26.62
N GLU A 600 -22.90 47.21 27.20
CA GLU A 600 -24.32 47.52 27.02
C GLU A 600 -24.61 48.17 25.66
N GLU A 601 -23.62 48.78 25.01
CA GLU A 601 -23.78 49.41 23.69
C GLU A 601 -23.39 48.44 22.59
N ARG A 602 -24.34 47.60 22.17
CA ARG A 602 -24.10 46.61 21.11
C ARG A 602 -24.06 47.28 19.74
N VAL A 603 -23.07 46.84 18.90
CA VAL A 603 -22.90 47.37 17.55
C VAL A 603 -24.05 46.89 16.66
N ARG A 604 -24.63 47.80 15.87
CA ARG A 604 -25.76 47.50 15.01
C ARG A 604 -25.35 47.05 13.62
N ALA A 605 -26.17 46.18 13.01
CA ALA A 605 -26.08 45.74 11.64
C ALA A 605 -27.47 45.35 11.10
N PRO A 606 -27.66 45.23 9.79
CA PRO A 606 -28.84 44.61 9.21
C PRO A 606 -29.06 43.20 9.75
N GLY A 607 -30.29 42.89 10.21
CA GLY A 607 -30.61 41.58 10.80
C GLY A 607 -30.32 41.44 12.29
N VAL A 608 -29.72 42.45 12.93
CA VAL A 608 -29.57 42.52 14.38
C VAL A 608 -30.88 43.02 14.98
N ASP A 609 -31.39 42.33 15.99
CA ASP A 609 -32.63 42.67 16.69
C ASP A 609 -32.50 43.95 17.57
N GLU A 610 -33.61 44.33 18.24
CA GLU A 610 -33.61 45.49 19.15
C GLU A 610 -32.66 45.30 20.34
N SER A 611 -32.42 44.06 20.75
CA SER A 611 -31.47 43.71 21.82
C SER A 611 -30.01 43.69 21.37
N GLY A 612 -29.71 43.93 20.08
CA GLY A 612 -28.37 43.90 19.55
C GLY A 612 -27.84 42.48 19.28
N LEU A 613 -28.73 41.51 19.05
CA LEU A 613 -28.40 40.12 18.79
C LEU A 613 -28.62 39.76 17.32
N LEU A 614 -27.61 39.12 16.71
CA LEU A 614 -27.67 38.62 15.36
C LEU A 614 -27.91 37.09 15.39
N PRO A 615 -29.02 36.59 14.81
CA PRO A 615 -29.24 35.15 14.72
C PRO A 615 -28.19 34.45 13.88
N LEU A 616 -27.62 33.38 14.40
CA LEU A 616 -26.62 32.55 13.68
C LEU A 616 -27.23 31.24 13.17
N LYS A 617 -27.61 30.37 14.10
CA LYS A 617 -28.11 29.02 13.85
C LYS A 617 -29.11 28.61 14.91
N THR A 618 -29.85 27.54 14.68
CA THR A 618 -30.73 26.94 15.66
C THR A 618 -30.27 25.54 16.01
N LEU A 619 -29.94 25.35 17.27
CA LEU A 619 -29.61 24.05 17.84
C LEU A 619 -30.89 23.28 18.15
N THR A 620 -30.94 22.01 17.80
CA THR A 620 -32.01 21.09 18.21
C THR A 620 -31.45 20.09 19.21
N ILE A 621 -31.99 20.06 20.42
CA ILE A 621 -31.63 19.06 21.43
C ILE A 621 -32.61 17.89 21.30
N SER A 622 -32.08 16.69 21.13
CA SER A 622 -32.86 15.45 21.14
C SER A 622 -32.50 14.62 22.37
N SER A 623 -33.53 14.20 23.11
CA SER A 623 -33.38 13.16 24.15
C SER A 623 -33.51 11.80 23.47
N TRP A 624 -32.43 11.04 23.42
CA TRP A 624 -32.46 9.63 23.05
C TRP A 624 -32.20 8.77 24.29
#